data_5fe94e37993678c74f5f97fa08fa138e
#
_entry.id   5fe94e37993678c74f5f97fa08fa138e
#
_cell.length_a   1.000
_cell.length_b   1.000
_cell.length_c   1.000
_cell.angle_alpha   90.00
_cell.angle_beta   90.00
_cell.angle_gamma   90.00
#
_symmetry.space_group_name_H-M   'P 1'
#
loop_
_entity.id
_entity.type
_entity.pdbx_description
1 polymer ?
#
loop_
_entity_poly.entity_id
_entity_poly.type
_entity_poly.pdbx_seq_one_letter_code
_entity_poly.pdbx_strand_id
1 'polypeptide(L)'
;MANNKNEQIILEQLKDSTLRNAAFSTIVELYSKKIYWHIRNMVLSHDDANDLVQDTFIKAWNNIESFRGDSQISTWLYRIAINETLAFLKKRNIETVSIDSEEHDFAETIESDAYFCGDATDILFRKAINTLPEKQRLVFNMKYFEEMRYEEISEILGTSIGALKASYHIAVKKIETIIKESD
;
A
#
# COMPACT_ATOMS: atom_id res chain seq x y z
N MET A 1 -3.76 14.19 -19.21
CA MET A 1 -2.75 14.45 -20.28
C MET A 1 -1.43 15.02 -19.76
N ALA A 2 -1.42 15.91 -18.77
CA ALA A 2 -0.17 16.47 -18.22
C ALA A 2 0.72 15.45 -17.49
N ASN A 3 0.13 14.47 -16.81
CA ASN A 3 0.86 13.46 -16.03
C ASN A 3 1.72 12.54 -16.92
N ASN A 4 1.22 12.19 -18.10
CA ASN A 4 1.93 11.30 -19.04
C ASN A 4 3.15 11.97 -19.68
N LYS A 5 3.13 13.29 -19.87
CA LYS A 5 4.26 14.03 -20.46
C LYS A 5 5.42 14.18 -19.45
N ASN A 6 5.10 14.44 -18.19
CA ASN A 6 6.11 14.51 -17.14
C ASN A 6 6.76 13.14 -16.88
N GLU A 7 5.99 12.08 -16.93
CA GLU A 7 6.50 10.72 -16.75
C GLU A 7 7.46 10.32 -17.88
N GLN A 8 7.16 10.69 -19.13
CA GLN A 8 8.08 10.46 -20.26
C GLN A 8 9.42 11.19 -20.11
N ILE A 9 9.39 12.43 -19.62
CA ILE A 9 10.63 13.19 -19.35
C ILE A 9 11.47 12.50 -18.27
N ILE A 10 10.84 12.05 -17.19
CA ILE A 10 11.53 11.31 -16.13
C ILE A 10 12.14 10.01 -16.69
N LEU A 11 11.40 9.27 -17.50
CA LEU A 11 11.88 8.03 -18.13
C LEU A 11 13.10 8.26 -19.05
N GLU A 12 13.12 9.36 -19.81
CA GLU A 12 14.27 9.74 -20.62
C GLU A 12 15.48 10.11 -19.75
N GLN A 13 15.27 10.88 -18.68
CA GLN A 13 16.32 11.25 -17.75
C GLN A 13 16.89 10.06 -16.99
N LEU A 14 16.09 9.03 -16.68
CA LEU A 14 16.57 7.80 -16.03
C LEU A 14 17.56 7.00 -16.89
N LYS A 15 17.48 7.13 -18.22
CA LYS A 15 18.41 6.47 -19.16
C LYS A 15 19.77 7.16 -19.22
N ASP A 16 19.83 8.43 -18.88
CA ASP A 16 21.07 9.21 -18.82
C ASP A 16 21.72 9.05 -17.44
N SER A 17 22.90 8.49 -17.39
CA SER A 17 23.64 8.26 -16.14
C SER A 17 23.92 9.54 -15.35
N THR A 18 24.03 10.69 -16.01
CA THR A 18 24.30 12.00 -15.37
C THR A 18 23.05 12.61 -14.76
N LEU A 19 21.85 12.30 -15.30
CA LEU A 19 20.56 12.83 -14.85
C LEU A 19 19.80 11.86 -13.96
N ARG A 20 20.20 10.59 -13.92
CA ARG A 20 19.49 9.51 -13.23
C ARG A 20 19.22 9.81 -11.75
N ASN A 21 20.20 10.33 -11.02
CA ASN A 21 20.05 10.66 -9.61
C ASN A 21 18.97 11.73 -9.40
N ALA A 22 18.98 12.80 -10.22
CA ALA A 22 17.99 13.86 -10.14
C ALA A 22 16.60 13.37 -10.53
N ALA A 23 16.49 12.56 -11.59
CA ALA A 23 15.23 11.95 -12.01
C ALA A 23 14.66 11.04 -10.93
N PHE A 24 15.48 10.22 -10.26
CA PHE A 24 15.03 9.37 -9.18
C PHE A 24 14.60 10.16 -7.95
N SER A 25 15.31 11.24 -7.59
CA SER A 25 14.88 12.16 -6.52
C SER A 25 13.49 12.72 -6.79
N THR A 26 13.20 13.10 -8.05
CA THR A 26 11.86 13.55 -8.47
C THR A 26 10.80 12.45 -8.29
N ILE A 27 11.15 11.18 -8.58
CA ILE A 27 10.25 10.04 -8.34
C ILE A 27 9.95 9.91 -6.85
N VAL A 28 10.98 9.98 -5.98
CA VAL A 28 10.80 9.92 -4.53
C VAL A 28 9.86 11.04 -4.05
N GLU A 29 10.09 12.27 -4.48
CA GLU A 29 9.24 13.41 -4.11
C GLU A 29 7.77 13.23 -4.53
N LEU A 30 7.53 12.72 -5.74
CA LEU A 30 6.19 12.56 -6.30
C LEU A 30 5.40 11.41 -5.65
N TYR A 31 6.09 10.34 -5.25
CA TYR A 31 5.42 9.09 -4.87
C TYR A 31 5.59 8.70 -3.40
N SER A 32 6.56 9.24 -2.64
CA SER A 32 6.83 8.82 -1.26
C SER A 32 5.60 8.90 -0.36
N LYS A 33 4.86 10.01 -0.41
CA LYS A 33 3.64 10.20 0.39
C LYS A 33 2.55 9.17 0.04
N LYS A 34 2.37 8.86 -1.25
CA LYS A 34 1.36 7.89 -1.69
C LYS A 34 1.73 6.47 -1.27
N ILE A 35 3.00 6.09 -1.48
CA ILE A 35 3.52 4.79 -1.07
C ILE A 35 3.47 4.64 0.45
N TYR A 36 3.82 5.70 1.20
CA TYR A 36 3.69 5.70 2.65
C TYR A 36 2.27 5.37 3.12
N TRP A 37 1.26 6.08 2.62
CA TRP A 37 -0.12 5.84 3.04
C TRP A 37 -0.64 4.48 2.62
N HIS A 38 -0.23 4.00 1.44
CA HIS A 38 -0.53 2.66 0.99
C HIS A 38 -0.02 1.62 2.00
N ILE A 39 1.27 1.67 2.34
CA ILE A 39 1.91 0.76 3.29
C ILE A 39 1.29 0.93 4.67
N ARG A 40 1.11 2.17 5.13
CA ARG A 40 0.56 2.51 6.46
C ARG A 40 -0.82 1.93 6.71
N ASN A 41 -1.67 1.88 5.70
CA ASN A 41 -2.99 1.25 5.76
C ASN A 41 -2.92 -0.30 5.80
N MET A 42 -1.76 -0.88 5.55
CA MET A 42 -1.55 -2.33 5.59
C MET A 42 -0.86 -2.77 6.89
N VAL A 43 0.14 -2.03 7.39
CA VAL A 43 0.97 -2.46 8.53
C VAL A 43 0.61 -1.80 9.86
N LEU A 44 -0.13 -0.69 9.84
CA LEU A 44 -0.64 0.09 10.99
C LEU A 44 0.43 0.78 11.89
N SER A 45 1.66 0.30 11.93
CA SER A 45 2.76 0.94 12.63
C SER A 45 3.38 2.04 11.77
N HIS A 46 3.61 3.20 12.37
CA HIS A 46 4.28 4.33 11.71
C HIS A 46 5.73 3.98 11.35
N ASP A 47 6.43 3.36 12.29
CA ASP A 47 7.84 3.02 12.12
C ASP A 47 8.00 1.94 11.06
N ASP A 48 7.22 0.85 11.13
CA ASP A 48 7.21 -0.20 10.10
C ASP A 48 6.89 0.38 8.70
N ALA A 49 5.95 1.33 8.62
CA ALA A 49 5.61 1.97 7.35
C ALA A 49 6.78 2.80 6.80
N ASN A 50 7.49 3.55 7.63
CA ASN A 50 8.66 4.31 7.22
C ASN A 50 9.78 3.41 6.72
N ASP A 51 10.07 2.33 7.45
CA ASP A 51 11.10 1.37 7.06
C ASP A 51 10.76 0.72 5.70
N LEU A 52 9.52 0.29 5.52
CA LEU A 52 9.07 -0.31 4.26
C LEU A 52 9.05 0.68 3.09
N VAL A 53 8.79 1.97 3.34
CA VAL A 53 8.95 3.02 2.31
C VAL A 53 10.41 3.14 1.89
N GLN A 54 11.33 3.19 2.84
CA GLN A 54 12.77 3.25 2.54
C GLN A 54 13.20 2.02 1.75
N ASP A 55 12.84 0.81 2.18
CA ASP A 55 13.14 -0.44 1.50
C ASP A 55 12.58 -0.46 0.07
N THR A 56 11.34 0.04 -0.10
CA THR A 56 10.70 0.18 -1.42
C THR A 56 11.55 1.04 -2.36
N PHE A 57 11.98 2.21 -1.92
CA PHE A 57 12.77 3.11 -2.77
C PHE A 57 14.21 2.62 -2.96
N ILE A 58 14.83 1.97 -1.98
CA ILE A 58 16.13 1.32 -2.15
C ILE A 58 16.03 0.20 -3.21
N LYS A 59 15.00 -0.64 -3.16
CA LYS A 59 14.77 -1.69 -4.16
C LYS A 59 14.44 -1.11 -5.53
N ALA A 60 13.66 -0.04 -5.58
CA ALA A 60 13.39 0.68 -6.82
C ALA A 60 14.70 1.23 -7.43
N TRP A 61 15.55 1.86 -6.65
CA TRP A 61 16.84 2.36 -7.10
C TRP A 61 17.72 1.23 -7.66
N ASN A 62 17.86 0.15 -6.92
CA ASN A 62 18.69 -0.99 -7.33
C ASN A 62 18.19 -1.69 -8.62
N ASN A 63 16.90 -1.53 -8.93
CA ASN A 63 16.27 -2.12 -10.09
C ASN A 63 15.94 -1.11 -11.20
N ILE A 64 16.34 0.16 -11.06
CA ILE A 64 15.94 1.23 -11.96
C ILE A 64 16.45 1.00 -13.40
N GLU A 65 17.62 0.39 -13.57
CA GLU A 65 18.18 0.08 -14.88
C GLU A 65 17.40 -1.02 -15.62
N SER A 66 16.71 -1.88 -14.88
CA SER A 66 15.86 -2.94 -15.45
C SER A 66 14.46 -2.44 -15.80
N PHE A 67 14.08 -1.24 -15.36
CA PHE A 67 12.79 -0.66 -15.67
C PHE A 67 12.72 -0.18 -17.12
N ARG A 68 11.99 -0.92 -17.95
CA ARG A 68 11.90 -0.67 -19.41
C ARG A 68 10.86 0.38 -19.81
N GLY A 69 10.00 0.81 -18.87
CA GLY A 69 8.88 1.69 -19.18
C GLY A 69 7.67 0.97 -19.79
N ASP A 70 7.58 -0.36 -19.64
CA ASP A 70 6.44 -1.17 -20.11
C ASP A 70 5.16 -0.92 -19.32
N SER A 71 5.28 -0.33 -18.13
CA SER A 71 4.18 0.13 -17.28
C SER A 71 4.45 1.55 -16.78
N GLN A 72 3.46 2.20 -16.17
CA GLN A 72 3.69 3.48 -15.50
C GLN A 72 4.66 3.31 -14.32
N ILE A 73 5.43 4.35 -14.00
CA ILE A 73 6.34 4.39 -12.84
C ILE A 73 5.57 4.09 -11.55
N SER A 74 4.37 4.65 -11.41
CA SER A 74 3.49 4.39 -10.28
C SER A 74 3.14 2.91 -10.13
N THR A 75 2.70 2.25 -11.19
CA THR A 75 2.39 0.82 -11.23
C THR A 75 3.57 -0.02 -10.76
N TRP A 76 4.75 0.29 -11.27
CA TRP A 76 5.99 -0.41 -10.92
C TRP A 76 6.37 -0.21 -9.45
N LEU A 77 6.30 1.02 -8.93
CA LEU A 77 6.55 1.32 -7.52
C LEU A 77 5.56 0.62 -6.59
N TYR A 78 4.27 0.66 -6.91
CA TYR A 78 3.24 -0.04 -6.13
C TYR A 78 3.49 -1.54 -6.08
N ARG A 79 3.91 -2.17 -7.17
CA ARG A 79 4.29 -3.60 -7.17
C ARG A 79 5.43 -3.89 -6.19
N ILE A 80 6.46 -3.04 -6.15
CA ILE A 80 7.57 -3.19 -5.21
C ILE A 80 7.04 -3.03 -3.78
N ALA A 81 6.33 -1.95 -3.49
CA ALA A 81 5.80 -1.65 -2.16
C ALA A 81 4.88 -2.76 -1.62
N ILE A 82 3.96 -3.28 -2.46
CA ILE A 82 3.07 -4.37 -2.11
C ILE A 82 3.84 -5.65 -1.79
N ASN A 83 4.82 -6.00 -2.61
CA ASN A 83 5.62 -7.20 -2.38
C ASN A 83 6.40 -7.11 -1.07
N GLU A 84 7.01 -5.96 -0.75
CA GLU A 84 7.72 -5.74 0.51
C GLU A 84 6.76 -5.82 1.70
N THR A 85 5.61 -5.14 1.60
CA THR A 85 4.61 -5.13 2.65
C THR A 85 4.06 -6.54 2.94
N LEU A 86 3.72 -7.30 1.90
CA LEU A 86 3.22 -8.67 2.07
C LEU A 86 4.29 -9.61 2.61
N ALA A 87 5.55 -9.46 2.19
CA ALA A 87 6.67 -10.24 2.73
C ALA A 87 6.88 -9.94 4.23
N PHE A 88 6.83 -8.67 4.61
CA PHE A 88 6.90 -8.23 6.00
C PHE A 88 5.77 -8.80 6.85
N LEU A 89 4.52 -8.68 6.41
CA LEU A 89 3.35 -9.20 7.11
C LEU A 89 3.43 -10.73 7.28
N LYS A 90 3.85 -11.44 6.24
CA LYS A 90 4.05 -12.89 6.31
C LYS A 90 5.10 -13.28 7.34
N LYS A 91 6.24 -12.57 7.39
CA LYS A 91 7.30 -12.81 8.37
C LYS A 91 6.79 -12.57 9.80
N ARG A 92 6.13 -11.45 10.03
CA ARG A 92 5.53 -11.09 11.32
C ARG A 92 4.53 -12.13 11.80
N ASN A 93 3.63 -12.60 10.93
CA ASN A 93 2.67 -13.64 11.28
C ASN A 93 3.36 -14.96 11.69
N ILE A 94 4.47 -15.34 11.05
CA ILE A 94 5.24 -16.54 11.41
C ILE A 94 5.89 -16.35 12.79
N GLU A 95 6.47 -15.19 13.07
CA GLU A 95 7.10 -14.88 14.35
C GLU A 95 6.08 -14.86 15.50
N THR A 96 4.88 -14.33 15.26
CA THR A 96 3.80 -14.26 16.26
C THR A 96 3.26 -15.67 16.61
N VAL A 97 3.17 -16.56 15.65
CA VAL A 97 2.74 -17.96 15.90
C VAL A 97 3.80 -18.75 16.67
N SER A 98 5.07 -18.37 16.57
CA SER A 98 6.21 -19.06 17.23
C SER A 98 6.41 -18.64 18.68
N ILE A 99 5.85 -17.53 19.09
CA ILE A 99 5.91 -16.99 20.46
C ILE A 99 4.46 -16.97 20.94
N ASP A 100 4.15 -17.64 22.05
CA ASP A 100 2.89 -17.53 22.81
C ASP A 100 2.75 -16.07 23.32
N SER A 101 2.77 -15.10 22.43
CA SER A 101 2.63 -13.70 22.73
C SER A 101 1.17 -13.33 22.54
N GLU A 102 0.58 -12.94 23.67
CA GLU A 102 -0.68 -12.21 23.80
C GLU A 102 -0.99 -11.44 22.51
N GLU A 103 -2.21 -11.57 22.03
CA GLU A 103 -2.78 -10.75 20.96
C GLU A 103 -2.35 -9.30 21.25
N HIS A 104 -1.37 -8.83 20.50
CA HIS A 104 -1.01 -7.42 20.56
C HIS A 104 -2.28 -6.67 20.23
N ASP A 105 -2.84 -6.01 21.24
CA ASP A 105 -4.13 -5.36 21.16
C ASP A 105 -4.08 -4.32 20.04
N PHE A 106 -4.58 -4.71 18.89
CA PHE A 106 -4.66 -3.90 17.68
C PHE A 106 -5.38 -2.57 17.95
N ALA A 107 -6.26 -2.57 18.95
CA ALA A 107 -6.98 -1.41 19.43
C ALA A 107 -6.02 -0.36 20.01
N GLU A 108 -5.09 -0.79 20.84
CA GLU A 108 -4.15 0.08 21.54
C GLU A 108 -3.19 0.78 20.55
N THR A 109 -2.79 0.10 19.47
CA THR A 109 -1.94 0.66 18.42
C THR A 109 -2.68 1.75 17.61
N ILE A 110 -3.99 1.59 17.36
CA ILE A 110 -4.78 2.59 16.63
C ILE A 110 -5.13 3.79 17.56
N GLU A 111 -5.47 3.53 18.82
CA GLU A 111 -5.84 4.57 19.78
C GLU A 111 -4.66 5.45 20.22
N SER A 112 -3.44 4.90 20.21
CA SER A 112 -2.23 5.66 20.58
C SER A 112 -1.60 6.44 19.43
N ASP A 113 -2.06 6.25 18.19
CA ASP A 113 -1.45 6.88 17.02
C ASP A 113 -2.07 8.26 16.72
N ALA A 114 -1.27 9.31 16.92
CA ALA A 114 -1.68 10.70 16.69
C ALA A 114 -2.17 11.00 15.24
N TYR A 115 -1.87 10.14 14.28
CA TYR A 115 -2.36 10.25 12.90
C TYR A 115 -3.75 9.62 12.67
N PHE A 116 -4.22 8.82 13.63
CA PHE A 116 -5.54 8.19 13.60
C PHE A 116 -6.49 8.81 14.65
N CYS A 117 -6.35 10.11 14.94
CA CYS A 117 -7.28 10.87 15.78
C CYS A 117 -8.66 10.99 15.11
N GLY A 118 -9.37 9.88 15.00
CA GLY A 118 -10.76 9.81 14.57
C GLY A 118 -11.71 9.73 15.76
N ASP A 119 -12.99 9.93 15.50
CA ASP A 119 -14.02 9.59 16.47
C ASP A 119 -14.15 8.05 16.64
N ALA A 120 -14.98 7.62 17.60
CA ALA A 120 -15.19 6.19 17.87
C ALA A 120 -15.60 5.41 16.59
N THR A 121 -16.30 6.06 15.67
CA THR A 121 -16.74 5.48 14.40
C THR A 121 -15.56 5.20 13.46
N ASP A 122 -14.59 6.13 13.36
CA ASP A 122 -13.38 5.93 12.53
C ASP A 122 -12.51 4.80 13.09
N ILE A 123 -12.37 4.74 14.42
CA ILE A 123 -11.65 3.65 15.10
C ILE A 123 -12.31 2.30 14.79
N LEU A 124 -13.63 2.21 14.93
CA LEU A 124 -14.40 0.99 14.65
C LEU A 124 -14.25 0.57 13.18
N PHE A 125 -14.36 1.53 12.27
CA PHE A 125 -14.19 1.29 10.83
C PHE A 125 -12.80 0.72 10.51
N ARG A 126 -11.74 1.26 11.10
CA ARG A 126 -10.37 0.77 10.91
C ARG A 126 -10.18 -0.63 11.52
N LYS A 127 -10.74 -0.86 12.70
CA LYS A 127 -10.77 -2.21 13.31
C LYS A 127 -11.42 -3.21 12.35
N ALA A 128 -12.58 -2.87 11.78
CA ALA A 128 -13.27 -3.72 10.82
C ALA A 128 -12.44 -4.01 9.55
N ILE A 129 -11.75 -3.00 9.00
CA ILE A 129 -10.84 -3.20 7.85
C ILE A 129 -9.72 -4.19 8.20
N ASN A 130 -9.18 -4.13 9.40
CA ASN A 130 -8.08 -4.98 9.82
C ASN A 130 -8.46 -6.46 10.03
N THR A 131 -9.73 -6.76 10.24
CA THR A 131 -10.22 -8.15 10.27
C THR A 131 -10.32 -8.78 8.89
N LEU A 132 -10.17 -8.00 7.82
CA LEU A 132 -10.21 -8.52 6.46
C LEU A 132 -8.98 -9.39 6.16
N PRO A 133 -9.13 -10.49 5.42
CA PRO A 133 -7.99 -11.20 4.84
C PRO A 133 -7.11 -10.25 4.02
N GLU A 134 -5.79 -10.43 4.07
CA GLU A 134 -4.79 -9.53 3.47
C GLU A 134 -5.13 -9.10 2.03
N LYS A 135 -5.53 -10.06 1.17
CA LYS A 135 -5.90 -9.76 -0.22
C LYS A 135 -7.16 -8.89 -0.34
N GLN A 136 -8.15 -9.09 0.54
CA GLN A 136 -9.37 -8.28 0.55
C GLN A 136 -9.05 -6.88 1.07
N ARG A 137 -8.26 -6.78 2.14
CA ARG A 137 -7.79 -5.51 2.72
C ARG A 137 -6.98 -4.70 1.71
N LEU A 138 -6.07 -5.34 0.98
CA LEU A 138 -5.29 -4.70 -0.07
C LEU A 138 -6.18 -4.07 -1.16
N VAL A 139 -7.10 -4.85 -1.72
CA VAL A 139 -8.04 -4.36 -2.76
C VAL A 139 -8.96 -3.28 -2.21
N PHE A 140 -9.41 -3.41 -0.96
CA PHE A 140 -10.24 -2.41 -0.30
C PHE A 140 -9.47 -1.09 -0.15
N ASN A 141 -8.25 -1.11 0.38
CA ASN A 141 -7.43 0.07 0.58
C ASN A 141 -7.14 0.81 -0.73
N MET A 142 -6.73 0.08 -1.78
CA MET A 142 -6.47 0.67 -3.10
C MET A 142 -7.72 1.31 -3.71
N LYS A 143 -8.90 0.71 -3.50
CA LYS A 143 -10.14 1.23 -4.06
C LYS A 143 -10.74 2.35 -3.24
N TYR A 144 -10.74 2.24 -1.90
CA TYR A 144 -11.43 3.16 -1.00
C TYR A 144 -10.57 4.38 -0.64
N PHE A 145 -9.35 4.17 -0.15
CA PHE A 145 -8.49 5.26 0.31
C PHE A 145 -7.69 5.92 -0.81
N GLU A 146 -7.33 5.16 -1.84
CA GLU A 146 -6.49 5.63 -2.93
C GLU A 146 -7.30 5.95 -4.19
N GLU A 147 -8.60 5.65 -4.18
CA GLU A 147 -9.56 5.93 -5.27
C GLU A 147 -9.14 5.36 -6.64
N MET A 148 -8.28 4.34 -6.64
CA MET A 148 -7.76 3.74 -7.88
C MET A 148 -8.88 3.14 -8.72
N ARG A 149 -8.73 3.22 -10.05
CA ARG A 149 -9.61 2.51 -10.97
C ARG A 149 -9.29 1.01 -10.96
N TYR A 150 -10.29 0.17 -11.24
CA TYR A 150 -10.08 -1.28 -11.26
C TYR A 150 -9.06 -1.72 -12.32
N GLU A 151 -8.94 -0.96 -13.40
CA GLU A 151 -7.94 -1.17 -14.44
C GLU A 151 -6.52 -1.01 -13.88
N GLU A 152 -6.28 0.04 -13.09
CA GLU A 152 -5.00 0.32 -12.43
C GLU A 152 -4.68 -0.76 -11.39
N ILE A 153 -5.64 -1.13 -10.55
CA ILE A 153 -5.47 -2.20 -9.56
C ILE A 153 -5.20 -3.54 -10.28
N SER A 154 -5.90 -3.82 -11.38
CA SER A 154 -5.71 -5.02 -12.20
C SER A 154 -4.29 -5.08 -12.77
N GLU A 155 -3.79 -3.96 -13.26
CA GLU A 155 -2.43 -3.86 -13.77
C GLU A 155 -1.40 -4.11 -12.67
N ILE A 156 -1.59 -3.48 -11.49
CA ILE A 156 -0.67 -3.62 -10.35
C ILE A 156 -0.65 -5.06 -9.82
N LEU A 157 -1.83 -5.64 -9.56
CA LEU A 157 -1.96 -6.94 -8.88
C LEU A 157 -1.96 -8.15 -9.81
N GLY A 158 -2.04 -7.95 -11.14
CA GLY A 158 -2.20 -9.04 -12.10
C GLY A 158 -3.50 -9.85 -11.93
N THR A 159 -4.54 -9.20 -11.37
CA THR A 159 -5.82 -9.85 -11.02
C THR A 159 -6.92 -9.30 -11.91
N SER A 160 -7.84 -10.15 -12.39
CA SER A 160 -8.92 -9.71 -13.26
C SER A 160 -9.85 -8.71 -12.58
N ILE A 161 -10.38 -7.75 -13.35
CA ILE A 161 -11.31 -6.72 -12.87
C ILE A 161 -12.55 -7.35 -12.19
N GLY A 162 -13.05 -8.47 -12.74
CA GLY A 162 -14.19 -9.19 -12.15
C GLY A 162 -13.87 -9.72 -10.75
N ALA A 163 -12.69 -10.31 -10.56
CA ALA A 163 -12.23 -10.80 -9.25
C ALA A 163 -12.00 -9.65 -8.25
N LEU A 164 -11.47 -8.51 -8.71
CA LEU A 164 -11.29 -7.32 -7.88
C LEU A 164 -12.62 -6.75 -7.39
N LYS A 165 -13.61 -6.61 -8.28
CA LYS A 165 -14.96 -6.16 -7.93
C LYS A 165 -15.62 -7.09 -6.92
N ALA A 166 -15.50 -8.40 -7.11
CA ALA A 166 -16.02 -9.40 -6.16
C ALA A 166 -15.32 -9.28 -4.79
N SER A 167 -13.98 -9.18 -4.77
CA SER A 167 -13.20 -9.02 -3.55
C SER A 167 -13.58 -7.75 -2.79
N TYR A 168 -13.70 -6.62 -3.48
CA TYR A 168 -14.11 -5.36 -2.89
C TYR A 168 -15.53 -5.43 -2.30
N HIS A 169 -16.48 -5.99 -3.04
CA HIS A 169 -17.85 -6.16 -2.57
C HIS A 169 -17.95 -7.03 -1.31
N ILE A 170 -17.18 -8.13 -1.26
CA ILE A 170 -17.11 -8.98 -0.07
C ILE A 170 -16.51 -8.22 1.11
N ALA A 171 -15.45 -7.45 0.88
CA ALA A 171 -14.83 -6.62 1.91
C ALA A 171 -15.82 -5.61 2.49
N VAL A 172 -16.52 -4.86 1.64
CA VAL A 172 -17.54 -3.88 2.06
C VAL A 172 -18.62 -4.54 2.92
N LYS A 173 -19.17 -5.68 2.47
CA LYS A 173 -20.21 -6.40 3.24
C LYS A 173 -19.73 -6.84 4.62
N LYS A 174 -18.49 -7.34 4.73
CA LYS A 174 -17.92 -7.73 6.03
C LYS A 174 -17.79 -6.53 6.96
N ILE A 175 -17.27 -5.40 6.45
CA ILE A 175 -17.13 -4.16 7.23
C ILE A 175 -18.50 -3.67 7.71
N GLU A 176 -19.50 -3.63 6.82
CA GLU A 176 -20.88 -3.23 7.18
C GLU A 176 -21.49 -4.13 8.27
N THR A 177 -21.23 -5.44 8.21
CA THR A 177 -21.73 -6.37 9.23
C THR A 177 -21.10 -6.07 10.59
N ILE A 178 -19.78 -5.90 10.65
CA ILE A 178 -19.07 -5.61 11.91
C ILE A 178 -19.55 -4.29 12.52
N ILE A 179 -19.72 -3.25 11.71
CA ILE A 179 -20.20 -1.95 12.21
C ILE A 179 -21.61 -2.07 12.77
N LYS A 180 -22.52 -2.78 12.08
CA LYS A 180 -23.91 -2.97 12.53
C LYS A 180 -24.06 -3.83 13.79
N GLU A 181 -23.11 -4.74 14.04
CA GLU A 181 -23.09 -5.57 15.25
C GLU A 181 -22.50 -4.82 16.47
N SER A 182 -21.87 -3.68 16.23
CA SER A 182 -21.23 -2.86 17.29
C SER A 182 -22.08 -1.67 17.71
N ASP A 183 -23.17 -1.36 16.98
CA ASP A 183 -24.20 -0.39 17.34
C ASP A 183 -25.28 -1.03 18.23
#